data_3753d389ee98e367f6851b4286914be9
#
_entry.id   3753d389ee98e367f6851b4286914be9
#
_cell.length_a   1.000
_cell.length_b   1.000
_cell.length_c   1.000
_cell.angle_alpha   90.00
_cell.angle_beta   90.00
_cell.angle_gamma   90.00
#
_symmetry.space_group_name_H-M   'P 1'
#
loop_
_entity.id
_entity.type
_entity.pdbx_description
1 polymer ?
#
loop_
_entity_poly.entity_id
_entity_poly.type
_entity_poly.pdbx_seq_one_letter_code
_entity_poly.pdbx_strand_id
1 'polypeptide(L)'
;MPKQTLHVFSAGAVAPPIKKCAEKFKAILGTEFNFTVNKAEILIEEIGRTREGDLLTCGSEYILDHAQLKGLILKETRRSLGSRTSVILVQKGNPKKIESMSDLAKEGVAVGVSVSGCLTGVWDDLATKAKFTEQIRKNTIAYADGCGELMSFINKKKVDAILGWDAFKNLNVDTMDKVDLPSELQVHRSTAIGTISFSKNKELAKKFIDFLVSEKGKEIYEEYGWHHVK
;
A
#
# COMPACT_ATOMS: atom_id res chain seq x y z
N MET A 1 31.12 15.50 -10.17
CA MET A 1 30.58 14.28 -10.74
C MET A 1 29.14 14.55 -11.15
N PRO A 2 28.62 14.05 -12.28
CA PRO A 2 27.21 14.21 -12.59
C PRO A 2 26.37 13.61 -11.46
N LYS A 3 25.32 14.31 -11.04
CA LYS A 3 24.39 13.82 -10.03
C LYS A 3 23.71 12.56 -10.57
N GLN A 4 23.85 11.45 -9.86
CA GLN A 4 23.17 10.21 -10.22
C GLN A 4 21.68 10.31 -9.81
N THR A 5 20.79 9.90 -10.70
CA THR A 5 19.35 9.96 -10.50
C THR A 5 18.76 8.55 -10.54
N LEU A 6 17.92 8.21 -9.59
CA LEU A 6 17.10 6.99 -9.61
C LEU A 6 15.67 7.32 -10.02
N HIS A 7 15.11 6.56 -10.97
CA HIS A 7 13.71 6.62 -11.31
C HIS A 7 12.95 5.49 -10.62
N VAL A 8 12.02 5.86 -9.73
CA VAL A 8 11.22 4.96 -8.90
C VAL A 8 9.77 4.97 -9.34
N PHE A 9 9.28 3.83 -9.77
CA PHE A 9 7.86 3.58 -10.00
C PHE A 9 7.22 3.10 -8.69
N SER A 10 6.21 3.81 -8.19
CA SER A 10 5.58 3.52 -6.91
C SER A 10 4.07 3.48 -7.01
N ALA A 11 3.46 2.41 -6.49
CA ALA A 11 2.01 2.42 -6.27
C ALA A 11 1.62 3.52 -5.27
N GLY A 12 0.45 4.16 -5.48
CA GLY A 12 0.08 5.41 -4.80
C GLY A 12 0.13 5.33 -3.27
N ALA A 13 -0.49 4.32 -2.69
CA ALA A 13 -0.59 4.19 -1.22
C ALA A 13 0.74 3.87 -0.53
N VAL A 14 1.76 3.40 -1.26
CA VAL A 14 3.08 3.07 -0.71
C VAL A 14 4.15 4.13 -1.05
N ALA A 15 3.76 5.18 -1.77
CA ALA A 15 4.68 6.26 -2.16
C ALA A 15 5.15 7.16 -1.00
N PRO A 16 4.33 7.52 0.01
CA PRO A 16 4.77 8.45 1.05
C PRO A 16 6.03 8.00 1.81
N PRO A 17 6.11 6.79 2.40
CA PRO A 17 7.31 6.37 3.14
C PRO A 17 8.56 6.27 2.25
N ILE A 18 8.45 5.73 1.02
CA ILE A 18 9.63 5.63 0.14
C ILE A 18 10.14 6.99 -0.32
N LYS A 19 9.27 7.97 -0.53
CA LYS A 19 9.68 9.36 -0.82
C LYS A 19 10.43 9.95 0.36
N LYS A 20 9.97 9.72 1.59
CA LYS A 20 10.66 10.18 2.80
C LYS A 20 12.04 9.52 2.94
N CYS A 21 12.14 8.23 2.66
CA CYS A 21 13.43 7.53 2.60
C CYS A 21 14.35 8.13 1.52
N ALA A 22 13.82 8.44 0.34
CA ALA A 22 14.60 9.06 -0.74
C ALA A 22 15.15 10.44 -0.35
N GLU A 23 14.38 11.28 0.36
CA GLU A 23 14.86 12.55 0.91
C GLU A 23 16.06 12.35 1.86
N LYS A 24 15.98 11.36 2.75
CA LYS A 24 17.08 11.02 3.67
C LYS A 24 18.29 10.47 2.94
N PHE A 25 18.08 9.58 1.99
CA PHE A 25 19.16 9.00 1.18
C PHE A 25 19.86 10.07 0.32
N LYS A 26 19.09 10.99 -0.27
CA LYS A 26 19.63 12.16 -0.99
C LYS A 26 20.53 13.02 -0.10
N ALA A 27 20.14 13.25 1.15
CA ALA A 27 20.96 14.02 2.10
C ALA A 27 22.30 13.33 2.44
N ILE A 28 22.35 11.97 2.34
CA ILE A 28 23.55 11.18 2.64
C ILE A 28 24.48 11.05 1.44
N LEU A 29 23.94 10.77 0.25
CA LEU A 29 24.72 10.40 -0.94
C LEU A 29 24.58 11.36 -2.13
N GLY A 30 23.75 12.41 -1.99
CA GLY A 30 23.55 13.38 -3.09
C GLY A 30 22.76 12.84 -4.28
N THR A 31 22.15 11.63 -4.16
CA THR A 31 21.35 11.00 -5.22
C THR A 31 20.04 11.75 -5.43
N GLU A 32 19.72 12.06 -6.69
CA GLU A 32 18.42 12.61 -7.06
C GLU A 32 17.40 11.50 -7.33
N PHE A 33 16.12 11.82 -7.18
CA PHE A 33 15.04 10.86 -7.41
C PHE A 33 13.94 11.45 -8.28
N ASN A 34 13.53 10.67 -9.28
CA ASN A 34 12.30 10.89 -10.03
C ASN A 34 11.28 9.82 -9.62
N PHE A 35 10.04 10.25 -9.35
CA PHE A 35 8.96 9.32 -8.98
C PHE A 35 7.85 9.36 -10.03
N THR A 36 7.51 8.18 -10.57
CA THR A 36 6.23 7.96 -11.26
C THR A 36 5.30 7.24 -10.30
N VAL A 37 4.20 7.89 -9.93
CA VAL A 37 3.23 7.36 -8.97
C VAL A 37 1.91 7.12 -9.67
N ASN A 38 1.46 5.85 -9.70
CA ASN A 38 0.20 5.45 -10.35
C ASN A 38 -0.32 4.14 -9.74
N LYS A 39 -1.39 3.56 -10.32
CA LYS A 39 -1.80 2.18 -10.05
C LYS A 39 -0.72 1.21 -10.51
N ALA A 40 -0.54 0.13 -9.76
CA ALA A 40 0.54 -0.81 -10.00
C ALA A 40 0.49 -1.46 -11.40
N GLU A 41 -0.70 -1.75 -11.87
CA GLU A 41 -0.95 -2.33 -13.20
C GLU A 41 -0.46 -1.39 -14.31
N ILE A 42 -0.79 -0.09 -14.21
CA ILE A 42 -0.35 0.95 -15.16
C ILE A 42 1.17 1.08 -15.14
N LEU A 43 1.77 1.07 -13.94
CA LEU A 43 3.24 1.15 -13.80
C LEU A 43 3.92 -0.05 -14.47
N ILE A 44 3.39 -1.26 -14.28
CA ILE A 44 3.93 -2.49 -14.89
C ILE A 44 3.83 -2.42 -16.43
N GLU A 45 2.72 -1.93 -16.96
CA GLU A 45 2.54 -1.73 -18.41
C GLU A 45 3.51 -0.68 -18.95
N GLU A 46 3.65 0.45 -18.25
CA GLU A 46 4.57 1.52 -18.63
C GLU A 46 6.04 1.04 -18.66
N ILE A 47 6.49 0.36 -17.60
CA ILE A 47 7.83 -0.24 -17.55
C ILE A 47 8.04 -1.23 -18.69
N GLY A 48 7.05 -2.08 -18.98
CA GLY A 48 7.11 -3.04 -20.07
C GLY A 48 7.23 -2.40 -21.45
N ARG A 49 6.51 -1.29 -21.65
CA ARG A 49 6.48 -0.53 -22.91
C ARG A 49 7.72 0.34 -23.11
N THR A 50 8.13 1.08 -22.07
CA THR A 50 9.25 2.04 -22.18
C THR A 50 10.59 1.39 -22.02
N ARG A 51 10.69 0.28 -21.31
CA ARG A 51 11.92 -0.39 -20.92
C ARG A 51 12.85 0.53 -20.12
N GLU A 52 12.28 1.42 -19.31
CA GLU A 52 12.98 2.42 -18.50
C GLU A 52 12.63 2.31 -17.02
N GLY A 53 13.46 2.93 -16.17
CA GLY A 53 13.31 2.98 -14.73
C GLY A 53 14.31 2.15 -13.96
N ASP A 54 14.38 2.36 -12.66
CA ASP A 54 15.37 1.70 -11.81
C ASP A 54 14.73 0.80 -10.76
N LEU A 55 13.61 1.24 -10.16
CA LEU A 55 12.96 0.54 -9.06
C LEU A 55 11.44 0.52 -9.25
N LEU A 56 10.81 -0.60 -8.86
CA LEU A 56 9.35 -0.72 -8.75
C LEU A 56 9.00 -1.12 -7.32
N THR A 57 8.07 -0.39 -6.68
CA THR A 57 7.50 -0.76 -5.38
C THR A 57 5.98 -0.85 -5.44
N CYS A 58 5.45 -1.91 -4.84
CA CYS A 58 4.02 -2.23 -4.85
C CYS A 58 3.53 -2.63 -3.46
N GLY A 59 2.23 -2.52 -3.25
CA GLY A 59 1.58 -2.79 -1.97
C GLY A 59 1.38 -4.28 -1.63
N SER A 60 1.86 -5.20 -2.46
CA SER A 60 1.82 -6.64 -2.17
C SER A 60 2.81 -7.40 -3.02
N GLU A 61 3.27 -8.54 -2.52
CA GLU A 61 4.23 -9.42 -3.21
C GLU A 61 3.66 -9.94 -4.53
N TYR A 62 2.39 -10.34 -4.58
CA TYR A 62 1.80 -10.92 -5.79
C TYR A 62 1.81 -9.95 -6.99
N ILE A 63 1.74 -8.64 -6.73
CA ILE A 63 1.85 -7.63 -7.80
C ILE A 63 3.27 -7.64 -8.37
N LEU A 64 4.27 -7.74 -7.49
CA LEU A 64 5.66 -7.84 -7.91
C LEU A 64 5.95 -9.19 -8.59
N ASP A 65 5.24 -10.27 -8.22
CA ASP A 65 5.30 -11.56 -8.91
C ASP A 65 4.85 -11.44 -10.36
N HIS A 66 3.78 -10.69 -10.64
CA HIS A 66 3.34 -10.42 -12.01
C HIS A 66 4.39 -9.64 -12.81
N ALA A 67 5.02 -8.63 -12.22
CA ALA A 67 6.11 -7.90 -12.89
C ALA A 67 7.32 -8.81 -13.14
N GLN A 68 7.67 -9.66 -12.19
CA GLN A 68 8.75 -10.64 -12.33
C GLN A 68 8.44 -11.69 -13.41
N LEU A 69 7.22 -12.22 -13.47
CA LEU A 69 6.78 -13.17 -14.49
C LEU A 69 6.92 -12.58 -15.90
N LYS A 70 6.73 -11.28 -16.06
CA LYS A 70 6.94 -10.53 -17.30
C LYS A 70 8.43 -10.20 -17.56
N GLY A 71 9.36 -10.64 -16.70
CA GLY A 71 10.80 -10.35 -16.82
C GLY A 71 11.18 -8.88 -16.53
N LEU A 72 10.32 -8.12 -15.87
CA LEU A 72 10.54 -6.69 -15.62
C LEU A 72 11.34 -6.42 -14.34
N ILE A 73 11.44 -7.39 -13.42
CA ILE A 73 12.09 -7.26 -12.12
C ILE A 73 13.14 -8.35 -11.94
N LEU A 74 14.29 -7.97 -11.41
CA LEU A 74 15.36 -8.89 -11.01
C LEU A 74 14.98 -9.54 -9.67
N LYS A 75 14.71 -10.86 -9.69
CA LYS A 75 14.23 -11.65 -8.55
C LYS A 75 15.12 -11.50 -7.30
N GLU A 76 16.41 -11.56 -7.46
CA GLU A 76 17.41 -11.51 -6.39
C GLU A 76 17.47 -10.18 -5.65
N THR A 77 16.93 -9.11 -6.26
CA THR A 77 16.90 -7.76 -5.67
C THR A 77 15.65 -7.48 -4.85
N ARG A 78 14.65 -8.37 -4.92
CA ARG A 78 13.39 -8.17 -4.19
C ARG A 78 13.62 -8.14 -2.68
N ARG A 79 12.97 -7.16 -2.03
CA ARG A 79 12.96 -7.05 -0.56
C ARG A 79 11.57 -6.64 -0.09
N SER A 80 11.20 -7.15 1.10
CA SER A 80 10.04 -6.64 1.85
C SER A 80 10.41 -5.33 2.56
N LEU A 81 9.51 -4.37 2.50
CA LEU A 81 9.61 -3.08 3.19
C LEU A 81 8.66 -2.99 4.39
N GLY A 82 8.31 -4.14 4.96
CA GLY A 82 7.35 -4.26 6.04
C GLY A 82 5.96 -4.65 5.56
N SER A 83 5.08 -4.94 6.51
CA SER A 83 3.70 -5.38 6.29
C SER A 83 2.68 -4.37 6.80
N ARG A 84 1.45 -4.49 6.33
CA ARG A 84 0.28 -3.76 6.81
C ARG A 84 -0.79 -4.77 7.17
N THR A 85 -1.61 -4.40 8.15
CA THR A 85 -2.68 -5.25 8.66
C THR A 85 -4.04 -4.70 8.26
N SER A 86 -4.97 -5.58 7.90
CA SER A 86 -6.34 -5.19 7.60
C SER A 86 -7.08 -4.72 8.85
N VAL A 87 -7.80 -3.61 8.70
CA VAL A 87 -8.63 -3.00 9.75
C VAL A 87 -9.92 -2.46 9.16
N ILE A 88 -10.88 -2.13 10.01
CA ILE A 88 -11.97 -1.25 9.63
C ILE A 88 -11.50 0.19 9.82
N LEU A 89 -11.66 1.02 8.80
CA LEU A 89 -11.41 2.45 8.89
C LEU A 89 -12.74 3.17 8.85
N VAL A 90 -12.94 4.10 9.79
CA VAL A 90 -14.19 4.83 9.98
C VAL A 90 -13.95 6.33 9.87
N GLN A 91 -15.00 7.11 9.69
CA GLN A 91 -14.92 8.56 9.76
C GLN A 91 -14.39 8.98 11.14
N LYS A 92 -13.66 10.09 11.18
CA LYS A 92 -13.11 10.65 12.43
C LYS A 92 -14.18 10.79 13.52
N GLY A 93 -13.85 10.30 14.71
CA GLY A 93 -14.77 10.24 15.84
C GLY A 93 -15.78 9.09 15.81
N ASN A 94 -15.72 8.23 14.79
CA ASN A 94 -16.57 7.03 14.66
C ASN A 94 -18.07 7.28 14.95
N PRO A 95 -18.75 8.13 14.18
CA PRO A 95 -20.12 8.56 14.49
C PRO A 95 -21.15 7.43 14.48
N LYS A 96 -20.86 6.33 13.77
CA LYS A 96 -21.71 5.12 13.73
C LYS A 96 -21.40 4.10 14.81
N LYS A 97 -20.39 4.34 15.67
CA LYS A 97 -19.95 3.45 16.75
C LYS A 97 -19.67 2.03 16.23
N ILE A 98 -18.94 1.93 15.13
CA ILE A 98 -18.53 0.68 14.52
C ILE A 98 -17.34 0.13 15.31
N GLU A 99 -17.46 -1.06 15.89
CA GLU A 99 -16.43 -1.68 16.73
C GLU A 99 -16.00 -3.06 16.22
N SER A 100 -16.74 -3.60 15.22
CA SER A 100 -16.51 -4.97 14.71
C SER A 100 -17.05 -5.15 13.30
N MET A 101 -16.71 -6.31 12.70
CA MET A 101 -17.30 -6.74 11.42
C MET A 101 -18.83 -6.90 11.48
N SER A 102 -19.38 -7.25 12.65
CA SER A 102 -20.83 -7.38 12.81
C SER A 102 -21.53 -6.02 12.73
N ASP A 103 -20.87 -4.93 13.09
CA ASP A 103 -21.44 -3.59 12.97
C ASP A 103 -21.53 -3.15 11.51
N LEU A 104 -20.60 -3.60 10.66
CA LEU A 104 -20.69 -3.36 9.21
C LEU A 104 -21.90 -4.05 8.56
N ALA A 105 -22.43 -5.09 9.21
CA ALA A 105 -23.60 -5.82 8.77
C ALA A 105 -24.95 -5.21 9.21
N LYS A 106 -24.93 -4.19 10.08
CA LYS A 106 -26.15 -3.51 10.56
C LYS A 106 -26.80 -2.67 9.48
N GLU A 107 -28.11 -2.60 9.50
CA GLU A 107 -28.88 -1.76 8.58
C GLU A 107 -28.49 -0.26 8.75
N GLY A 108 -28.39 0.46 7.64
CA GLY A 108 -28.04 1.89 7.62
C GLY A 108 -26.55 2.20 7.81
N VAL A 109 -25.68 1.19 7.78
CA VAL A 109 -24.23 1.38 7.71
C VAL A 109 -23.78 1.33 6.26
N ALA A 110 -23.17 2.41 5.78
CA ALA A 110 -22.64 2.51 4.42
C ALA A 110 -21.18 2.06 4.37
N VAL A 111 -20.87 1.03 3.60
CA VAL A 111 -19.54 0.44 3.48
C VAL A 111 -18.93 0.73 2.11
N GLY A 112 -17.61 1.01 2.09
CA GLY A 112 -16.80 1.07 0.88
C GLY A 112 -15.76 -0.03 0.85
N VAL A 113 -15.53 -0.63 -0.31
CA VAL A 113 -14.51 -1.68 -0.52
C VAL A 113 -13.67 -1.40 -1.76
N SER A 114 -12.46 -1.94 -1.83
CA SER A 114 -11.65 -1.88 -3.04
C SER A 114 -11.70 -3.21 -3.77
N VAL A 115 -11.80 -3.13 -5.11
CA VAL A 115 -11.82 -4.30 -6.00
C VAL A 115 -10.49 -4.51 -6.75
N SER A 116 -9.50 -3.63 -6.54
CA SER A 116 -8.24 -3.70 -7.26
C SER A 116 -7.02 -3.41 -6.36
N GLY A 117 -5.83 -3.60 -6.93
CA GLY A 117 -4.55 -3.33 -6.28
C GLY A 117 -4.31 -4.26 -5.08
N CYS A 118 -3.57 -3.79 -4.07
CA CYS A 118 -3.19 -4.62 -2.92
C CYS A 118 -4.35 -5.02 -1.99
N LEU A 119 -5.56 -4.50 -2.21
CA LEU A 119 -6.78 -4.85 -1.48
C LEU A 119 -7.69 -5.84 -2.22
N THR A 120 -7.27 -6.33 -3.40
CA THR A 120 -8.03 -7.35 -4.14
C THR A 120 -8.34 -8.54 -3.24
N GLY A 121 -9.64 -8.89 -3.12
CA GLY A 121 -10.14 -10.01 -2.33
C GLY A 121 -10.18 -9.80 -0.81
N VAL A 122 -9.58 -8.74 -0.27
CA VAL A 122 -9.46 -8.56 1.19
C VAL A 122 -10.82 -8.42 1.87
N TRP A 123 -11.76 -7.66 1.30
CA TRP A 123 -13.07 -7.50 1.91
C TRP A 123 -13.85 -8.82 1.95
N ASP A 124 -13.74 -9.63 0.90
CA ASP A 124 -14.40 -10.92 0.78
C ASP A 124 -13.83 -11.93 1.80
N ASP A 125 -12.49 -11.99 1.89
CA ASP A 125 -11.80 -12.79 2.89
C ASP A 125 -12.27 -12.44 4.32
N LEU A 126 -12.31 -11.15 4.65
CA LEU A 126 -12.73 -10.68 5.97
C LEU A 126 -14.20 -10.98 6.27
N ALA A 127 -15.07 -10.68 5.31
CA ALA A 127 -16.52 -10.88 5.45
C ALA A 127 -16.88 -12.36 5.55
N THR A 128 -16.19 -13.23 4.79
CA THR A 128 -16.36 -14.68 4.81
C THR A 128 -15.90 -15.27 6.14
N LYS A 129 -14.70 -14.90 6.62
CA LYS A 129 -14.22 -15.34 7.94
C LYS A 129 -15.14 -14.88 9.07
N ALA A 130 -15.66 -13.67 8.99
CA ALA A 130 -16.58 -13.10 9.97
C ALA A 130 -18.03 -13.63 9.84
N LYS A 131 -18.36 -14.37 8.77
CA LYS A 131 -19.70 -14.91 8.44
C LYS A 131 -20.75 -13.83 8.16
N PHE A 132 -20.38 -12.68 7.61
CA PHE A 132 -21.26 -11.55 7.30
C PHE A 132 -21.21 -11.13 5.83
N THR A 133 -20.80 -12.02 4.92
CA THR A 133 -20.59 -11.71 3.49
C THR A 133 -21.83 -11.06 2.86
N GLU A 134 -23.02 -11.64 3.02
CA GLU A 134 -24.25 -11.15 2.39
C GLU A 134 -24.66 -9.78 2.94
N GLN A 135 -24.57 -9.60 4.26
CA GLN A 135 -24.97 -8.39 4.94
C GLN A 135 -24.01 -7.23 4.58
N ILE A 136 -22.70 -7.48 4.63
CA ILE A 136 -21.70 -6.47 4.26
C ILE A 136 -21.81 -6.12 2.77
N ARG A 137 -22.04 -7.12 1.90
CA ARG A 137 -22.28 -6.87 0.48
C ARG A 137 -23.50 -5.98 0.25
N LYS A 138 -24.62 -6.23 0.98
CA LYS A 138 -25.82 -5.39 0.91
C LYS A 138 -25.55 -3.95 1.34
N ASN A 139 -24.70 -3.76 2.34
CA ASN A 139 -24.31 -2.45 2.88
C ASN A 139 -23.18 -1.76 2.08
N THR A 140 -22.55 -2.48 1.13
CA THR A 140 -21.51 -1.91 0.28
C THR A 140 -22.13 -1.07 -0.82
N ILE A 141 -21.95 0.24 -0.70
CA ILE A 141 -22.52 1.24 -1.63
C ILE A 141 -21.46 1.88 -2.53
N ALA A 142 -20.17 1.60 -2.29
CA ALA A 142 -19.07 2.19 -3.05
C ALA A 142 -17.95 1.18 -3.28
N TYR A 143 -17.53 1.07 -4.54
CA TYR A 143 -16.45 0.19 -4.99
C TYR A 143 -15.32 1.04 -5.54
N ALA A 144 -14.13 0.92 -4.94
CA ALA A 144 -12.95 1.68 -5.32
C ALA A 144 -12.07 0.89 -6.27
N ASP A 145 -11.54 1.56 -7.26
CA ASP A 145 -10.47 1.06 -8.12
C ASP A 145 -9.09 1.48 -7.53
N GLY A 146 -8.77 0.90 -6.38
CA GLY A 146 -7.51 1.07 -5.67
C GLY A 146 -7.59 1.87 -4.36
N CYS A 147 -6.47 1.86 -3.64
CA CYS A 147 -6.40 2.37 -2.27
C CYS A 147 -6.67 3.88 -2.16
N GLY A 148 -6.22 4.68 -3.14
CA GLY A 148 -6.40 6.14 -3.12
C GLY A 148 -7.89 6.53 -3.21
N GLU A 149 -8.62 5.89 -4.11
CA GLU A 149 -10.06 6.12 -4.24
C GLU A 149 -10.81 5.62 -3.00
N LEU A 150 -10.43 4.45 -2.46
CA LEU A 150 -11.03 3.91 -1.25
C LEU A 150 -10.92 4.90 -0.08
N MET A 151 -9.71 5.45 0.18
CA MET A 151 -9.51 6.46 1.21
C MET A 151 -10.35 7.72 0.97
N SER A 152 -10.53 8.10 -0.30
CA SER A 152 -11.33 9.27 -0.65
C SER A 152 -12.80 9.14 -0.25
N PHE A 153 -13.33 7.92 -0.16
CA PHE A 153 -14.73 7.71 0.26
C PHE A 153 -14.97 8.15 1.71
N ILE A 154 -14.02 7.87 2.63
CA ILE A 154 -14.08 8.38 4.01
C ILE A 154 -13.83 9.89 4.03
N ASN A 155 -12.77 10.36 3.36
CA ASN A 155 -12.39 11.77 3.35
C ASN A 155 -13.53 12.69 2.84
N LYS A 156 -14.34 12.19 1.90
CA LYS A 156 -15.52 12.87 1.35
C LYS A 156 -16.82 12.52 2.08
N LYS A 157 -16.77 11.74 3.15
CA LYS A 157 -17.94 11.26 3.92
C LYS A 157 -18.98 10.53 3.04
N LYS A 158 -18.53 9.85 1.99
CA LYS A 158 -19.39 9.07 1.09
C LYS A 158 -19.90 7.78 1.75
N VAL A 159 -19.09 7.21 2.65
CA VAL A 159 -19.38 5.98 3.40
C VAL A 159 -19.06 6.17 4.88
N ASP A 160 -19.61 5.32 5.72
CA ASP A 160 -19.35 5.31 7.16
C ASP A 160 -18.07 4.56 7.51
N ALA A 161 -17.77 3.50 6.76
CA ALA A 161 -16.60 2.65 6.96
C ALA A 161 -16.03 2.10 5.64
N ILE A 162 -14.75 1.78 5.67
CA ILE A 162 -14.05 1.04 4.62
C ILE A 162 -13.24 -0.10 5.22
N LEU A 163 -13.02 -1.17 4.46
CA LEU A 163 -12.07 -2.23 4.79
C LEU A 163 -10.74 -1.92 4.09
N GLY A 164 -9.70 -1.69 4.87
CA GLY A 164 -8.40 -1.23 4.34
C GLY A 164 -7.23 -1.59 5.25
N TRP A 165 -6.12 -0.90 5.04
CA TRP A 165 -4.89 -1.10 5.81
C TRP A 165 -4.80 -0.11 6.97
N ASP A 166 -4.29 -0.56 8.11
CA ASP A 166 -3.99 0.25 9.29
C ASP A 166 -3.15 1.51 8.98
N ALA A 167 -2.18 1.38 8.08
CA ALA A 167 -1.37 2.49 7.58
C ALA A 167 -2.20 3.65 6.97
N PHE A 168 -3.43 3.39 6.50
CA PHE A 168 -4.27 4.45 5.93
C PHE A 168 -4.67 5.50 6.97
N LYS A 169 -4.82 5.10 8.23
CA LYS A 169 -5.10 6.03 9.32
C LYS A 169 -3.94 7.03 9.49
N ASN A 170 -2.68 6.56 9.41
CA ASN A 170 -1.51 7.42 9.54
C ASN A 170 -1.37 8.41 8.37
N LEU A 171 -1.87 8.04 7.18
CA LEU A 171 -1.93 8.92 6.01
C LEU A 171 -3.10 9.91 6.04
N ASN A 172 -4.08 9.73 6.95
CA ASN A 172 -5.34 10.48 6.99
C ASN A 172 -5.77 10.75 8.45
N VAL A 173 -4.86 11.24 9.28
CA VAL A 173 -5.06 11.40 10.74
C VAL A 173 -6.24 12.28 11.13
N ASP A 174 -6.59 13.27 10.29
CA ASP A 174 -7.65 14.25 10.56
C ASP A 174 -9.03 13.76 10.13
N THR A 175 -9.10 12.75 9.27
CA THR A 175 -10.37 12.30 8.66
C THR A 175 -10.77 10.89 9.01
N MET A 176 -9.81 10.07 9.49
CA MET A 176 -10.04 8.64 9.77
C MET A 176 -9.63 8.26 11.19
N ASP A 177 -10.42 7.33 11.75
CA ASP A 177 -10.01 6.49 12.86
C ASP A 177 -10.01 5.04 12.42
N LYS A 178 -9.31 4.15 13.15
CA LYS A 178 -9.28 2.71 12.87
C LYS A 178 -9.94 1.93 13.99
N VAL A 179 -10.51 0.81 13.61
CA VAL A 179 -11.00 -0.25 14.51
C VAL A 179 -10.22 -1.51 14.16
N ASP A 180 -9.44 -1.98 15.12
CA ASP A 180 -8.62 -3.17 14.94
C ASP A 180 -9.50 -4.43 14.92
N LEU A 181 -9.17 -5.36 14.05
CA LEU A 181 -9.85 -6.65 13.96
C LEU A 181 -9.18 -7.68 14.90
N PRO A 182 -9.92 -8.65 15.41
CA PRO A 182 -9.34 -9.80 16.08
C PRO A 182 -8.31 -10.50 15.19
N SER A 183 -7.26 -11.05 15.78
CA SER A 183 -6.11 -11.62 15.06
C SER A 183 -6.50 -12.70 14.03
N GLU A 184 -7.49 -13.52 14.36
CA GLU A 184 -8.02 -14.58 13.49
C GLU A 184 -8.73 -14.05 12.23
N LEU A 185 -9.18 -12.80 12.25
CA LEU A 185 -9.78 -12.14 11.08
C LEU A 185 -8.76 -11.35 10.27
N GLN A 186 -7.60 -11.00 10.84
CA GLN A 186 -6.64 -10.14 10.16
C GLN A 186 -6.06 -10.77 8.89
N VAL A 187 -5.87 -9.93 7.89
CA VAL A 187 -5.11 -10.20 6.68
C VAL A 187 -3.89 -9.30 6.68
N HIS A 188 -2.73 -9.85 6.38
CA HIS A 188 -1.47 -9.10 6.29
C HIS A 188 -0.98 -9.07 4.85
N ARG A 189 -0.43 -7.94 4.41
CA ARG A 189 0.20 -7.81 3.10
C ARG A 189 1.56 -7.11 3.25
N SER A 190 2.59 -7.75 2.71
CA SER A 190 3.93 -7.16 2.60
C SER A 190 3.96 -6.11 1.49
N THR A 191 4.62 -5.00 1.73
CA THR A 191 5.02 -4.06 0.69
C THR A 191 6.36 -4.50 0.13
N ALA A 192 6.46 -4.63 -1.17
CA ALA A 192 7.65 -5.14 -1.84
C ALA A 192 8.29 -4.10 -2.75
N ILE A 193 9.61 -4.21 -2.91
CA ILE A 193 10.40 -3.46 -3.88
C ILE A 193 11.32 -4.40 -4.66
N GLY A 194 11.65 -4.04 -5.90
CA GLY A 194 12.65 -4.73 -6.70
C GLY A 194 13.26 -3.82 -7.74
N THR A 195 14.48 -4.18 -8.18
CA THR A 195 15.19 -3.47 -9.26
C THR A 195 14.60 -3.86 -10.61
N ILE A 196 14.30 -2.86 -11.44
CA ILE A 196 13.85 -3.07 -12.82
C ILE A 196 15.00 -3.67 -13.62
N SER A 197 14.71 -4.74 -14.39
CA SER A 197 15.72 -5.52 -15.12
C SER A 197 16.51 -4.68 -16.12
N PHE A 198 15.93 -3.62 -16.67
CA PHE A 198 16.54 -2.72 -17.64
C PHE A 198 17.32 -1.56 -17.02
N SER A 199 17.30 -1.43 -15.68
CA SER A 199 18.00 -0.35 -14.99
C SER A 199 19.49 -0.30 -15.39
N LYS A 200 19.94 0.92 -15.68
CA LYS A 200 21.35 1.23 -15.91
C LYS A 200 22.07 1.63 -14.61
N ASN A 201 21.32 1.76 -13.52
CA ASN A 201 21.79 2.21 -12.20
C ASN A 201 21.71 1.11 -11.14
N LYS A 202 21.90 -0.18 -11.50
CA LYS A 202 21.64 -1.34 -10.62
C LYS A 202 22.37 -1.24 -9.27
N GLU A 203 23.64 -0.81 -9.27
CA GLU A 203 24.42 -0.66 -8.05
C GLU A 203 23.85 0.44 -7.13
N LEU A 204 23.42 1.56 -7.70
CA LEU A 204 22.80 2.63 -6.94
C LEU A 204 21.41 2.22 -6.43
N ALA A 205 20.63 1.52 -7.26
CA ALA A 205 19.35 0.95 -6.88
C ALA A 205 19.51 -0.04 -5.70
N LYS A 206 20.54 -0.89 -5.74
CA LYS A 206 20.88 -1.80 -4.64
C LYS A 206 21.18 -1.02 -3.36
N LYS A 207 22.02 0.01 -3.42
CA LYS A 207 22.34 0.84 -2.24
C LYS A 207 21.09 1.48 -1.63
N PHE A 208 20.16 1.91 -2.47
CA PHE A 208 18.90 2.49 -1.98
C PHE A 208 18.01 1.40 -1.36
N ILE A 209 17.90 0.21 -1.95
CA ILE A 209 17.20 -0.92 -1.35
C ILE A 209 17.82 -1.29 0.01
N ASP A 210 19.15 -1.38 0.09
CA ASP A 210 19.86 -1.67 1.33
C ASP A 210 19.56 -0.61 2.42
N PHE A 211 19.44 0.66 2.04
CA PHE A 211 19.01 1.73 2.94
C PHE A 211 17.57 1.55 3.40
N LEU A 212 16.65 1.20 2.49
CA LEU A 212 15.23 0.99 2.81
C LEU A 212 15.03 -0.12 3.85
N VAL A 213 15.82 -1.19 3.80
CA VAL A 213 15.73 -2.32 4.74
C VAL A 213 16.62 -2.16 5.98
N SER A 214 17.41 -1.09 6.08
CA SER A 214 18.16 -0.75 7.29
C SER A 214 17.22 -0.29 8.40
N GLU A 215 17.72 -0.28 9.67
CA GLU A 215 16.93 0.21 10.81
C GLU A 215 16.35 1.60 10.56
N LYS A 216 17.14 2.51 9.96
CA LYS A 216 16.68 3.86 9.64
C LYS A 216 15.57 3.90 8.58
N GLY A 217 15.62 3.01 7.61
CA GLY A 217 14.56 2.86 6.61
C GLY A 217 13.29 2.29 7.25
N LYS A 218 13.43 1.26 8.10
CA LYS A 218 12.32 0.65 8.84
C LYS A 218 11.62 1.65 9.75
N GLU A 219 12.37 2.42 10.56
CA GLU A 219 11.82 3.48 11.41
C GLU A 219 10.92 4.43 10.62
N ILE A 220 11.37 4.86 9.43
CA ILE A 220 10.56 5.73 8.57
C ILE A 220 9.26 5.02 8.13
N TYR A 221 9.33 3.75 7.72
CA TYR A 221 8.14 3.00 7.34
C TYR A 221 7.18 2.81 8.53
N GLU A 222 7.69 2.60 9.75
CA GLU A 222 6.89 2.49 10.98
C GLU A 222 6.15 3.79 11.32
N GLU A 223 6.77 4.97 11.09
CA GLU A 223 6.09 6.26 11.23
C GLU A 223 4.84 6.37 10.35
N TYR A 224 4.86 5.71 9.18
CA TYR A 224 3.71 5.65 8.27
C TYR A 224 2.76 4.48 8.53
N GLY A 225 3.00 3.66 9.56
CA GLY A 225 2.13 2.56 9.97
C GLY A 225 2.43 1.20 9.34
N TRP A 226 3.66 0.99 8.85
CA TRP A 226 4.13 -0.33 8.47
C TRP A 226 4.69 -1.08 9.67
N HIS A 227 4.59 -2.41 9.65
CA HIS A 227 5.11 -3.29 10.68
C HIS A 227 6.26 -4.13 10.14
N HIS A 228 7.31 -4.27 10.95
CA HIS A 228 8.42 -5.17 10.67
C HIS A 228 8.37 -6.34 11.66
N VAL A 229 8.55 -7.56 11.15
CA VAL A 229 8.74 -8.73 12.01
C VAL A 229 10.12 -8.59 12.67
N LYS A 230 10.13 -8.62 13.98
CA LYS A 230 11.37 -8.63 14.78
C LYS A 230 12.06 -9.98 14.70
#